data_2c5dc053efb39c875234a51f3b9427d2
#
_entry.id   2c5dc053efb39c875234a51f3b9427d2
#
_cell.length_a   1.000
_cell.length_b   1.000
_cell.length_c   1.000
_cell.angle_alpha   90.00
_cell.angle_beta   90.00
_cell.angle_gamma   90.00
#
_symmetry.space_group_name_H-M   'P 1'
#
loop_
_entity.id
_entity.type
_entity.pdbx_description
1 polymer ?
#
loop_
_entity_poly.entity_id
_entity_poly.type
_entity_poly.pdbx_seq_one_letter_code
_entity_poly.pdbx_strand_id
1 'polypeptide(L)'
;MRSLRSGAALTAFAAAGLFVWASGAFAQAPSGRGAEAAATRPPLVFKEDWRLPPHEGAPTDENMRFTPAVVKTDAIEAKLYGTTASMIRAAEHEGRIDLWTGLATSPVAVTLRDKRNYVDLTGLARLRWMVRTSSIHTLYPVVKLADGTYIAGNRGISTDGEFLQVEVAFAGMRWYKLDPVKVVVTSEVKNPDLSKVDEVGLVTLAPGGGHGVAGSANLSTVELFARTVPR
;
A
#
# COMPACT_ATOMS: atom_id res chain seq x y z
N MET A 1 -23.70 -42.37 51.49
CA MET A 1 -23.27 -43.69 51.98
C MET A 1 -21.94 -44.07 51.35
N ARG A 2 -20.94 -44.35 52.25
CA ARG A 2 -19.68 -45.09 52.02
C ARG A 2 -18.77 -44.70 50.85
N SER A 3 -17.67 -43.95 50.98
CA SER A 3 -16.41 -44.33 51.68
C SER A 3 -15.76 -45.62 51.15
N LEU A 4 -14.60 -45.47 50.53
CA LEU A 4 -13.45 -46.31 50.85
C LEU A 4 -12.15 -45.69 50.24
N ARG A 5 -11.21 -45.51 51.15
CA ARG A 5 -9.78 -45.16 50.97
C ARG A 5 -8.97 -46.44 50.70
N SER A 6 -7.86 -46.27 49.99
CA SER A 6 -6.59 -47.02 50.17
C SER A 6 -5.64 -46.42 49.11
N GLY A 7 -4.48 -45.92 49.30
CA GLY A 7 -3.47 -46.13 50.32
C GLY A 7 -2.43 -47.19 49.90
N ALA A 8 -1.27 -46.78 49.32
CA ALA A 8 0.02 -47.48 49.35
C ALA A 8 0.97 -46.75 48.37
N ALA A 9 1.99 -46.18 48.76
CA ALA A 9 3.25 -46.49 49.39
C ALA A 9 4.41 -46.28 48.40
N LEU A 10 5.33 -45.45 48.83
CA LEU A 10 6.62 -45.09 48.23
C LEU A 10 7.51 -46.28 47.97
N THR A 11 8.30 -46.22 46.89
CA THR A 11 9.65 -46.78 46.91
C THR A 11 10.56 -45.87 46.06
N ALA A 12 11.48 -45.21 46.70
CA ALA A 12 12.55 -44.42 46.14
C ALA A 12 13.70 -45.35 45.72
N PHE A 13 14.15 -45.27 44.48
CA PHE A 13 15.45 -45.79 44.07
C PHE A 13 16.31 -44.63 43.56
N ALA A 14 17.29 -44.26 44.35
CA ALA A 14 18.38 -43.38 43.95
C ALA A 14 19.42 -44.18 43.19
N ALA A 15 19.60 -43.89 41.92
CA ALA A 15 20.75 -44.33 41.13
C ALA A 15 21.56 -43.06 40.76
N ALA A 16 22.70 -42.89 41.44
CA ALA A 16 23.69 -41.89 41.10
C ALA A 16 24.48 -42.31 39.88
N GLY A 17 24.19 -41.75 38.72
CA GLY A 17 24.96 -41.86 37.50
C GLY A 17 25.93 -40.71 37.32
N LEU A 18 27.21 -40.92 37.51
CA LEU A 18 28.28 -39.97 37.21
C LEU A 18 28.37 -39.82 35.67
N PHE A 19 27.84 -38.69 35.16
CA PHE A 19 28.11 -38.30 33.77
C PHE A 19 29.39 -37.44 33.74
N VAL A 20 30.47 -38.05 33.19
CA VAL A 20 31.68 -37.30 32.84
C VAL A 20 31.38 -36.54 31.57
N TRP A 21 31.29 -35.21 31.66
CA TRP A 21 31.21 -34.33 30.51
C TRP A 21 32.62 -34.19 29.87
N ALA A 22 32.86 -34.86 28.77
CA ALA A 22 34.00 -34.55 27.91
C ALA A 22 33.75 -33.23 27.19
N SER A 23 34.44 -32.17 27.66
CA SER A 23 34.43 -30.87 26.99
C SER A 23 35.19 -30.96 25.69
N GLY A 24 34.55 -31.39 24.61
CA GLY A 24 35.03 -31.24 23.25
C GLY A 24 34.92 -29.75 22.84
N ALA A 25 36.06 -29.06 22.83
CA ALA A 25 36.15 -27.74 22.22
C ALA A 25 35.96 -27.86 20.71
N PHE A 26 34.73 -27.66 20.25
CA PHE A 26 34.51 -27.45 18.82
C PHE A 26 35.03 -26.05 18.49
N ALA A 27 36.20 -25.99 17.87
CA ALA A 27 36.68 -24.80 17.23
C ALA A 27 35.68 -24.44 16.10
N GLN A 28 34.80 -23.47 16.35
CA GLN A 28 34.00 -22.85 15.31
C GLN A 28 34.94 -22.13 14.35
N ALA A 29 35.07 -22.66 13.14
CA ALA A 29 35.68 -21.93 12.05
C ALA A 29 34.91 -20.60 11.87
N PRO A 30 35.58 -19.46 11.68
CA PRO A 30 34.89 -18.20 11.41
C PRO A 30 34.20 -18.37 10.06
N SER A 31 32.89 -18.59 10.08
CA SER A 31 32.04 -18.47 8.91
C SER A 31 32.10 -16.99 8.50
N GLY A 32 32.98 -16.68 7.55
CA GLY A 32 33.04 -15.38 6.87
C GLY A 32 31.78 -15.20 6.02
N ARG A 33 30.62 -15.09 6.66
CA ARG A 33 29.49 -14.39 6.08
C ARG A 33 29.86 -12.93 6.13
N GLY A 34 30.30 -12.41 4.97
CA GLY A 34 30.37 -10.97 4.78
C GLY A 34 29.06 -10.41 5.31
N ALA A 35 29.15 -9.44 6.21
CA ALA A 35 27.99 -8.75 6.75
C ALA A 35 27.23 -8.19 5.54
N GLU A 36 26.21 -8.91 5.10
CA GLU A 36 25.23 -8.41 4.14
C GLU A 36 24.63 -7.18 4.81
N ALA A 37 24.99 -6.00 4.30
CA ALA A 37 24.55 -4.73 4.88
C ALA A 37 23.03 -4.82 5.00
N ALA A 38 22.53 -4.77 6.22
CA ALA A 38 21.10 -4.86 6.48
C ALA A 38 20.40 -3.85 5.55
N ALA A 39 19.56 -4.34 4.66
CA ALA A 39 18.90 -3.50 3.66
C ALA A 39 18.12 -2.42 4.40
N THR A 40 18.62 -1.19 4.36
CA THR A 40 17.98 -0.05 5.02
C THR A 40 16.75 0.38 4.24
N ARG A 41 15.70 0.79 4.96
CA ARG A 41 14.50 1.36 4.34
C ARG A 41 14.89 2.51 3.41
N PRO A 42 14.37 2.56 2.17
CA PRO A 42 14.63 3.68 1.28
C PRO A 42 14.12 5.00 1.88
N PRO A 43 14.70 6.16 1.49
CA PRO A 43 14.25 7.46 1.95
C PRO A 43 12.81 7.75 1.52
N LEU A 44 12.16 8.67 2.23
CA LEU A 44 10.90 9.27 1.81
C LEU A 44 11.17 10.14 0.58
N VAL A 45 10.55 9.80 -0.55
CA VAL A 45 10.62 10.60 -1.80
C VAL A 45 9.67 11.77 -1.73
N PHE A 46 8.42 11.49 -1.36
CA PHE A 46 7.41 12.50 -1.16
C PHE A 46 6.35 12.08 -0.14
N LYS A 47 5.71 13.09 0.44
CA LYS A 47 4.47 12.99 1.20
C LYS A 47 3.48 13.96 0.59
N GLU A 48 2.27 13.49 0.30
CA GLU A 48 1.15 14.31 -0.14
C GLU A 48 0.03 14.25 0.89
N ASP A 49 -0.36 15.42 1.38
CA ASP A 49 -1.55 15.63 2.21
C ASP A 49 -2.43 16.60 1.44
N TRP A 50 -3.51 16.14 0.85
CA TRP A 50 -4.39 16.93 0.00
C TRP A 50 -4.90 18.20 0.70
N ARG A 51 -5.38 19.15 -0.08
CA ARG A 51 -6.16 20.31 0.41
C ARG A 51 -7.48 20.39 -0.35
N LEU A 52 -8.43 21.09 0.22
CA LEU A 52 -9.65 21.42 -0.52
C LEU A 52 -9.33 22.39 -1.66
N PRO A 53 -10.00 22.29 -2.82
CA PRO A 53 -9.85 23.26 -3.87
C PRO A 53 -10.37 24.64 -3.37
N PRO A 54 -9.82 25.75 -3.88
CA PRO A 54 -10.41 27.07 -3.63
C PRO A 54 -11.88 27.07 -4.06
N HIS A 55 -12.80 27.49 -3.18
CA HIS A 55 -14.23 27.55 -3.46
C HIS A 55 -14.88 28.67 -2.69
N GLU A 56 -15.99 29.16 -3.22
CA GLU A 56 -16.87 30.12 -2.56
C GLU A 56 -18.16 29.42 -2.10
N GLY A 57 -18.71 29.82 -0.98
CA GLY A 57 -19.92 29.25 -0.40
C GLY A 57 -19.75 27.87 0.22
N ALA A 58 -20.86 27.15 0.36
CA ALA A 58 -20.84 25.79 0.94
C ALA A 58 -20.19 24.78 -0.01
N PRO A 59 -19.51 23.74 0.52
CA PRO A 59 -18.99 22.65 -0.30
C PRO A 59 -20.09 21.92 -1.07
N THR A 60 -19.90 21.74 -2.38
CA THR A 60 -20.79 20.99 -3.26
C THR A 60 -19.97 19.97 -4.05
N ASP A 61 -20.65 18.99 -4.68
CA ASP A 61 -19.96 18.01 -5.53
C ASP A 61 -19.22 18.66 -6.69
N GLU A 62 -19.69 19.79 -7.16
CA GLU A 62 -19.11 20.51 -8.30
C GLU A 62 -17.89 21.34 -7.91
N ASN A 63 -17.99 22.18 -6.86
CA ASN A 63 -16.90 23.04 -6.46
C ASN A 63 -15.77 22.32 -5.71
N MET A 64 -16.01 21.07 -5.26
CA MET A 64 -15.02 20.18 -4.64
C MET A 64 -14.38 19.20 -5.62
N ARG A 65 -14.68 19.23 -6.91
CA ARG A 65 -14.05 18.36 -7.89
C ARG A 65 -12.55 18.50 -7.86
N PHE A 66 -11.87 17.40 -8.14
CA PHE A 66 -10.41 17.40 -8.22
C PHE A 66 -9.92 18.41 -9.26
N THR A 67 -9.01 19.27 -8.86
CA THR A 67 -8.22 20.15 -9.70
C THR A 67 -6.75 20.05 -9.29
N PRO A 68 -5.78 20.48 -10.11
CA PRO A 68 -4.37 20.51 -9.71
C PRO A 68 -4.13 21.29 -8.39
N ALA A 69 -4.99 22.24 -8.04
CA ALA A 69 -4.91 23.02 -6.80
C ALA A 69 -5.12 22.16 -5.53
N VAL A 70 -5.71 20.96 -5.66
CA VAL A 70 -5.91 20.02 -4.54
C VAL A 70 -4.57 19.40 -4.09
N VAL A 71 -3.57 19.33 -4.98
CA VAL A 71 -2.23 18.86 -4.65
C VAL A 71 -1.50 19.91 -3.83
N LYS A 72 -1.04 19.54 -2.63
CA LYS A 72 -0.41 20.47 -1.70
C LYS A 72 1.10 20.59 -1.93
N THR A 73 1.74 19.53 -2.38
CA THR A 73 3.19 19.43 -2.57
C THR A 73 3.57 19.89 -3.97
N ASP A 74 4.24 21.02 -4.11
CA ASP A 74 4.58 21.64 -5.41
C ASP A 74 5.42 20.76 -6.33
N ALA A 75 6.26 19.88 -5.75
CA ALA A 75 7.10 18.96 -6.52
C ALA A 75 6.32 17.79 -7.14
N ILE A 76 5.05 17.61 -6.75
CA ILE A 76 4.21 16.49 -7.16
C ILE A 76 3.13 16.95 -8.13
N GLU A 77 2.81 16.09 -9.06
CA GLU A 77 1.64 16.16 -9.94
C GLU A 77 0.76 14.94 -9.66
N ALA A 78 -0.54 15.15 -9.46
CA ALA A 78 -1.50 14.06 -9.39
C ALA A 78 -2.27 13.95 -10.70
N LYS A 79 -2.53 12.72 -11.13
CA LYS A 79 -3.28 12.41 -12.34
C LYS A 79 -4.41 11.45 -12.05
N LEU A 80 -5.51 11.67 -12.75
CA LEU A 80 -6.71 10.84 -12.66
C LEU A 80 -6.91 10.08 -13.97
N TYR A 81 -7.32 8.82 -13.86
CA TYR A 81 -7.59 7.94 -14.99
C TYR A 81 -8.95 7.26 -14.86
N GLY A 82 -9.57 6.98 -15.99
CA GLY A 82 -10.92 6.42 -16.08
C GLY A 82 -11.90 7.39 -16.73
N THR A 83 -12.94 6.86 -17.36
CA THR A 83 -13.92 7.63 -18.15
C THR A 83 -14.72 8.64 -17.32
N THR A 84 -14.88 8.40 -16.02
CA THR A 84 -15.58 9.29 -15.09
C THR A 84 -14.66 9.81 -13.97
N ALA A 85 -13.35 9.79 -14.17
CA ALA A 85 -12.38 10.24 -13.18
C ALA A 85 -12.53 11.73 -12.80
N SER A 86 -13.06 12.56 -13.69
CA SER A 86 -13.41 13.96 -13.40
C SER A 86 -14.48 14.12 -12.30
N MET A 87 -15.17 13.04 -11.92
CA MET A 87 -16.13 13.04 -10.82
C MET A 87 -15.48 12.83 -9.44
N ILE A 88 -14.19 12.50 -9.39
CA ILE A 88 -13.45 12.43 -8.12
C ILE A 88 -13.39 13.83 -7.53
N ARG A 89 -13.66 13.95 -6.23
CA ARG A 89 -13.63 15.22 -5.51
C ARG A 89 -12.77 15.15 -4.27
N ALA A 90 -12.25 16.28 -3.83
CA ALA A 90 -11.71 16.42 -2.50
C ALA A 90 -12.88 16.52 -1.49
N ALA A 91 -12.71 15.88 -0.35
CA ALA A 91 -13.69 15.88 0.72
C ALA A 91 -12.97 15.95 2.08
N GLU A 92 -13.67 16.37 3.10
CA GLU A 92 -13.20 16.29 4.48
C GLU A 92 -14.00 15.21 5.21
N HIS A 93 -13.29 14.24 5.74
CA HIS A 93 -13.86 13.19 6.58
C HIS A 93 -13.00 13.02 7.83
N GLU A 94 -13.62 13.09 9.00
CA GLU A 94 -12.95 12.87 10.29
C GLU A 94 -11.71 13.77 10.48
N GLY A 95 -11.80 15.03 10.02
CA GLY A 95 -10.69 15.99 10.10
C GLY A 95 -9.54 15.75 9.13
N ARG A 96 -9.74 14.89 8.11
CA ARG A 96 -8.76 14.59 7.05
C ARG A 96 -9.30 15.04 5.70
N ILE A 97 -8.44 15.60 4.89
CA ILE A 97 -8.75 15.81 3.47
C ILE A 97 -8.38 14.53 2.71
N ASP A 98 -9.29 14.11 1.87
CA ASP A 98 -9.11 12.92 1.02
C ASP A 98 -9.68 13.14 -0.38
N LEU A 99 -9.31 12.27 -1.31
CA LEU A 99 -9.93 12.16 -2.62
C LEU A 99 -10.99 11.07 -2.55
N TRP A 100 -12.24 11.44 -2.71
CA TRP A 100 -13.39 10.55 -2.67
C TRP A 100 -13.85 10.17 -4.08
N THR A 101 -14.01 8.86 -4.31
CA THR A 101 -14.33 8.29 -5.63
C THR A 101 -15.82 8.01 -5.84
N GLY A 102 -16.66 8.25 -4.83
CA GLY A 102 -18.05 7.76 -4.82
C GLY A 102 -18.92 8.19 -6.01
N LEU A 103 -18.65 9.34 -6.61
CA LEU A 103 -19.41 9.82 -7.78
C LEU A 103 -18.91 9.27 -9.11
N ALA A 104 -17.75 8.62 -9.15
CA ALA A 104 -17.23 8.03 -10.37
C ALA A 104 -18.01 6.76 -10.73
N THR A 105 -18.79 6.78 -11.80
CA THR A 105 -19.64 5.67 -12.23
C THR A 105 -18.92 4.61 -13.06
N SER A 106 -17.61 4.71 -13.18
CA SER A 106 -16.71 3.72 -13.77
C SER A 106 -15.48 3.50 -12.88
N PRO A 107 -14.70 2.44 -13.10
CA PRO A 107 -13.40 2.28 -12.47
C PRO A 107 -12.50 3.51 -12.65
N VAL A 108 -11.72 3.86 -11.63
CA VAL A 108 -10.83 5.02 -11.65
C VAL A 108 -9.50 4.73 -10.99
N ALA A 109 -8.46 5.46 -11.40
CA ALA A 109 -7.16 5.44 -10.74
C ALA A 109 -6.68 6.87 -10.43
N VAL A 110 -5.92 6.97 -9.34
CA VAL A 110 -5.22 8.19 -8.93
C VAL A 110 -3.74 7.85 -8.83
N THR A 111 -2.90 8.60 -9.55
CA THR A 111 -1.44 8.46 -9.48
C THR A 111 -0.78 9.76 -9.09
N LEU A 112 0.42 9.65 -8.53
CA LEU A 112 1.30 10.73 -8.18
C LEU A 112 2.61 10.59 -8.94
N ARG A 113 3.13 11.70 -9.41
CA ARG A 113 4.36 11.83 -10.18
C ARG A 113 5.28 12.86 -9.56
N ASP A 114 6.53 12.51 -9.31
CA ASP A 114 7.57 13.50 -9.05
C ASP A 114 7.90 14.21 -10.37
N LYS A 115 7.77 15.54 -10.40
CA LYS A 115 7.98 16.36 -11.60
C LYS A 115 9.42 16.33 -12.12
N ARG A 116 10.40 16.02 -11.27
CA ARG A 116 11.83 16.08 -11.58
C ARG A 116 12.47 14.72 -11.80
N ASN A 117 11.91 13.68 -11.16
CA ASN A 117 12.56 12.37 -11.12
C ASN A 117 11.58 11.25 -11.52
N TYR A 118 12.14 10.16 -12.02
CA TYR A 118 11.54 8.84 -11.90
C TYR A 118 11.78 8.31 -10.47
N VAL A 119 11.11 7.23 -10.12
CA VAL A 119 11.33 6.51 -8.85
C VAL A 119 11.73 5.06 -9.14
N ASP A 120 12.67 4.55 -8.36
CA ASP A 120 13.06 3.14 -8.37
C ASP A 120 12.29 2.40 -7.28
N LEU A 121 11.36 1.56 -7.71
CA LEU A 121 10.50 0.76 -6.84
C LEU A 121 11.06 -0.65 -6.56
N THR A 122 12.31 -0.91 -6.89
CA THR A 122 12.96 -2.19 -6.57
C THR A 122 13.34 -2.31 -5.09
N GLY A 123 13.68 -3.52 -4.66
CA GLY A 123 14.16 -3.77 -3.30
C GLY A 123 13.10 -3.52 -2.23
N LEU A 124 13.38 -2.64 -1.28
CA LEU A 124 12.51 -2.34 -0.13
C LEU A 124 11.59 -1.13 -0.35
N ALA A 125 11.40 -0.69 -1.59
CA ALA A 125 10.49 0.41 -1.89
C ALA A 125 9.05 0.10 -1.44
N ARG A 126 8.35 1.12 -0.93
CA ARG A 126 7.02 0.99 -0.34
C ARG A 126 6.16 2.22 -0.59
N LEU A 127 4.89 1.97 -0.83
CA LEU A 127 3.84 2.97 -0.84
C LEU A 127 3.04 2.85 0.45
N ARG A 128 2.99 3.91 1.24
CA ARG A 128 2.15 4.02 2.43
C ARG A 128 1.01 4.99 2.14
N TRP A 129 -0.18 4.58 2.52
CA TRP A 129 -1.35 5.37 2.21
C TRP A 129 -2.40 5.29 3.34
N MET A 130 -3.03 6.42 3.68
CA MET A 130 -4.21 6.44 4.52
C MET A 130 -5.43 6.31 3.61
N VAL A 131 -6.14 5.19 3.72
CA VAL A 131 -7.27 4.85 2.84
C VAL A 131 -8.49 4.41 3.64
N ARG A 132 -9.66 4.64 3.08
CA ARG A 132 -10.92 4.06 3.50
C ARG A 132 -11.61 3.47 2.27
N THR A 133 -12.10 2.25 2.37
CA THR A 133 -12.95 1.64 1.34
C THR A 133 -14.22 1.13 1.98
N SER A 134 -15.29 1.15 1.24
CA SER A 134 -16.57 0.60 1.68
C SER A 134 -17.15 -0.34 0.62
N SER A 135 -18.02 -1.26 1.06
CA SER A 135 -18.65 -2.25 0.20
C SER A 135 -17.64 -3.12 -0.58
N ILE A 136 -17.80 -3.25 -1.88
CA ILE A 136 -16.97 -4.09 -2.76
C ILE A 136 -15.65 -3.45 -3.18
N HIS A 137 -15.36 -2.21 -2.72
CA HIS A 137 -14.17 -1.51 -3.17
C HIS A 137 -12.90 -2.11 -2.58
N THR A 138 -11.99 -2.44 -3.49
CA THR A 138 -10.62 -2.84 -3.19
C THR A 138 -9.69 -1.96 -4.00
N LEU A 139 -8.68 -1.42 -3.36
CA LEU A 139 -7.66 -0.59 -3.98
C LEU A 139 -6.44 -1.44 -4.32
N TYR A 140 -5.96 -1.34 -5.54
CA TYR A 140 -4.75 -2.02 -6.00
C TYR A 140 -3.66 -0.99 -6.31
N PRO A 141 -2.38 -1.29 -6.05
CA PRO A 141 -1.30 -0.43 -6.51
C PRO A 141 -1.30 -0.35 -8.04
N VAL A 142 -1.07 0.85 -8.56
CA VAL A 142 -0.89 1.10 -10.00
C VAL A 142 0.38 1.91 -10.21
N VAL A 143 1.11 1.59 -11.26
CA VAL A 143 2.28 2.35 -11.67
C VAL A 143 2.28 2.57 -13.17
N LYS A 144 2.90 3.67 -13.59
CA LYS A 144 3.26 3.93 -14.99
C LYS A 144 4.76 3.80 -15.12
N LEU A 145 5.20 2.90 -15.96
CA LEU A 145 6.61 2.71 -16.27
C LEU A 145 7.17 3.87 -17.12
N ALA A 146 8.48 3.99 -17.20
CA ALA A 146 9.13 5.03 -18.02
C ALA A 146 8.83 4.94 -19.52
N ASP A 147 8.49 3.75 -20.01
CA ASP A 147 8.07 3.52 -21.40
C ASP A 147 6.61 3.92 -21.67
N GLY A 148 5.89 4.38 -20.65
CA GLY A 148 4.49 4.76 -20.72
C GLY A 148 3.49 3.64 -20.44
N THR A 149 3.93 2.42 -20.22
CA THR A 149 3.05 1.28 -19.90
C THR A 149 2.46 1.43 -18.51
N TYR A 150 1.13 1.26 -18.38
CA TYR A 150 0.44 1.21 -17.10
C TYR A 150 0.27 -0.24 -16.65
N ILE A 151 0.58 -0.51 -15.39
CA ILE A 151 0.41 -1.82 -14.78
C ILE A 151 -0.21 -1.70 -13.39
N ALA A 152 -1.07 -2.65 -13.04
CA ALA A 152 -1.69 -2.78 -11.72
C ALA A 152 -1.17 -4.02 -11.00
N GLY A 153 -0.89 -3.89 -9.73
CA GLY A 153 -0.46 -4.99 -8.88
C GLY A 153 -1.62 -5.86 -8.40
N ASN A 154 -1.33 -7.08 -8.02
CA ASN A 154 -2.36 -8.04 -7.57
C ASN A 154 -2.67 -8.02 -6.07
N ARG A 155 -2.01 -7.16 -5.28
CA ARG A 155 -2.25 -7.06 -3.84
C ARG A 155 -3.26 -5.96 -3.56
N GLY A 156 -4.49 -6.37 -3.29
CA GLY A 156 -5.59 -5.46 -2.99
C GLY A 156 -5.64 -5.04 -1.52
N ILE A 157 -6.19 -3.86 -1.28
CA ILE A 157 -6.39 -3.24 0.03
C ILE A 157 -7.87 -2.95 0.19
N SER A 158 -8.48 -3.45 1.28
CA SER A 158 -9.85 -3.14 1.69
C SER A 158 -9.84 -2.85 3.19
N THR A 159 -10.61 -1.85 3.64
CA THR A 159 -10.58 -1.35 5.02
C THR A 159 -11.94 -1.39 5.72
N ASP A 160 -12.95 -1.96 5.06
CA ASP A 160 -14.29 -2.17 5.64
C ASP A 160 -14.91 -0.91 6.31
N GLY A 161 -14.78 0.23 5.65
CA GLY A 161 -15.42 1.48 6.09
C GLY A 161 -14.59 2.38 7.01
N GLU A 162 -13.44 1.91 7.50
CA GLU A 162 -12.58 2.67 8.40
C GLU A 162 -11.35 3.26 7.68
N PHE A 163 -10.86 4.41 8.14
CA PHE A 163 -9.57 4.93 7.68
C PHE A 163 -8.43 4.15 8.32
N LEU A 164 -7.69 3.41 7.49
CA LEU A 164 -6.50 2.69 7.92
C LEU A 164 -5.26 3.15 7.16
N GLN A 165 -4.16 3.28 7.89
CA GLN A 165 -2.86 3.43 7.26
C GLN A 165 -2.36 2.07 6.80
N VAL A 166 -2.22 1.90 5.49
CA VAL A 166 -1.73 0.67 4.87
C VAL A 166 -0.40 0.90 4.18
N GLU A 167 0.42 -0.13 4.13
CA GLU A 167 1.72 -0.10 3.48
C GLU A 167 1.81 -1.24 2.46
N VAL A 168 2.18 -0.92 1.24
CA VAL A 168 2.33 -1.87 0.14
C VAL A 168 3.79 -1.95 -0.28
N ALA A 169 4.37 -3.15 -0.18
CA ALA A 169 5.68 -3.45 -0.75
C ALA A 169 5.53 -3.89 -2.20
N PHE A 170 6.35 -3.36 -3.08
CA PHE A 170 6.34 -3.71 -4.51
C PHE A 170 7.06 -5.03 -4.80
N ALA A 171 8.00 -5.43 -3.94
CA ALA A 171 8.74 -6.68 -4.09
C ALA A 171 7.81 -7.90 -4.10
N GLY A 172 8.01 -8.81 -5.05
CA GLY A 172 7.23 -10.05 -5.19
C GLY A 172 5.76 -9.84 -5.58
N MET A 173 5.41 -8.68 -6.11
CA MET A 173 4.08 -8.39 -6.64
C MET A 173 3.98 -8.91 -8.07
N ARG A 174 2.84 -9.53 -8.42
CA ARG A 174 2.50 -9.81 -9.82
C ARG A 174 1.82 -8.60 -10.41
N TRP A 175 2.14 -8.31 -11.67
CA TRP A 175 1.69 -7.13 -12.36
C TRP A 175 0.87 -7.49 -13.59
N TYR A 176 -0.13 -6.69 -13.87
CA TYR A 176 -1.04 -6.84 -15.00
C TYR A 176 -1.15 -5.55 -15.76
N LYS A 177 -1.15 -5.62 -17.08
CA LYS A 177 -1.32 -4.45 -17.95
C LYS A 177 -2.68 -3.80 -17.67
N LEU A 178 -2.67 -2.48 -17.53
CA LEU A 178 -3.84 -1.66 -17.28
C LEU A 178 -4.11 -0.75 -18.48
N ASP A 179 -5.33 -0.73 -18.99
CA ASP A 179 -5.82 0.30 -19.87
C ASP A 179 -6.16 1.55 -19.02
N PRO A 180 -5.44 2.69 -19.15
CA PRO A 180 -5.69 3.85 -18.30
C PRO A 180 -6.98 4.61 -18.66
N VAL A 181 -7.54 4.40 -19.85
CA VAL A 181 -8.78 5.07 -20.26
C VAL A 181 -9.99 4.37 -19.66
N LYS A 182 -10.07 3.05 -19.80
CA LYS A 182 -11.18 2.24 -19.29
C LYS A 182 -10.96 1.75 -17.85
N VAL A 183 -9.74 1.83 -17.37
CA VAL A 183 -9.28 1.30 -16.07
C VAL A 183 -9.61 -0.20 -15.94
N VAL A 184 -9.19 -0.95 -16.96
CA VAL A 184 -9.41 -2.39 -17.05
C VAL A 184 -8.07 -3.10 -17.08
N VAL A 185 -7.95 -4.11 -16.23
CA VAL A 185 -6.78 -4.99 -16.17
C VAL A 185 -6.89 -6.07 -17.25
N THR A 186 -5.78 -6.36 -17.92
CA THR A 186 -5.71 -7.34 -19.01
C THR A 186 -4.68 -8.44 -18.73
N SER A 187 -3.61 -8.54 -19.52
CA SER A 187 -2.62 -9.62 -19.44
C SER A 187 -1.58 -9.40 -18.35
N GLU A 188 -1.04 -10.47 -17.82
CA GLU A 188 0.11 -10.43 -16.91
C GLU A 188 1.35 -9.86 -17.60
N VAL A 189 2.06 -8.97 -16.90
CA VAL A 189 3.36 -8.44 -17.32
C VAL A 189 4.43 -9.10 -16.48
N LYS A 190 5.22 -9.97 -17.10
CA LYS A 190 6.31 -10.67 -16.43
C LYS A 190 7.52 -9.76 -16.30
N ASN A 191 8.09 -9.68 -15.09
CA ASN A 191 9.32 -8.95 -14.80
C ASN A 191 9.34 -7.50 -15.32
N PRO A 192 8.34 -6.64 -14.97
CA PRO A 192 8.37 -5.25 -15.37
C PRO A 192 9.61 -4.55 -14.82
N ASP A 193 10.17 -3.61 -15.57
CA ASP A 193 11.27 -2.78 -15.08
C ASP A 193 10.74 -1.72 -14.09
N LEU A 194 10.84 -2.03 -12.82
CA LEU A 194 10.46 -1.13 -11.73
C LEU A 194 11.60 -0.19 -11.30
N SER A 195 12.76 -0.22 -11.96
CA SER A 195 13.88 0.67 -11.64
C SER A 195 13.67 2.11 -12.13
N LYS A 196 12.73 2.32 -13.07
CA LYS A 196 12.34 3.63 -13.58
C LYS A 196 10.82 3.72 -13.74
N VAL A 197 10.16 4.22 -12.72
CA VAL A 197 8.71 4.40 -12.69
C VAL A 197 8.37 5.88 -12.73
N ASP A 198 7.45 6.25 -13.61
CA ASP A 198 7.01 7.63 -13.84
C ASP A 198 5.93 8.06 -12.84
N GLU A 199 4.96 7.19 -12.57
CA GLU A 199 3.83 7.47 -11.68
C GLU A 199 3.55 6.28 -10.75
N VAL A 200 3.13 6.58 -9.54
CA VAL A 200 2.76 5.58 -8.52
C VAL A 200 1.42 5.96 -7.91
N GLY A 201 0.52 5.00 -7.74
CA GLY A 201 -0.78 5.30 -7.19
C GLY A 201 -1.63 4.09 -6.84
N LEU A 202 -2.93 4.32 -6.75
CA LEU A 202 -3.93 3.29 -6.49
C LEU A 202 -5.05 3.33 -7.54
N VAL A 203 -5.61 2.17 -7.81
CA VAL A 203 -6.75 1.98 -8.71
C VAL A 203 -7.87 1.25 -7.98
N THR A 204 -9.11 1.71 -8.16
CA THR A 204 -10.31 0.93 -7.85
C THR A 204 -10.92 0.40 -9.14
N LEU A 205 -11.16 -0.90 -9.20
CA LEU A 205 -11.76 -1.58 -10.36
C LEU A 205 -13.29 -1.66 -10.25
N ALA A 206 -13.87 -1.09 -9.19
CA ALA A 206 -15.31 -0.98 -8.99
C ALA A 206 -15.78 0.47 -9.19
N PRO A 207 -16.96 0.68 -9.79
CA PRO A 207 -17.57 2.01 -9.90
C PRO A 207 -18.05 2.50 -8.55
N GLY A 208 -18.05 3.82 -8.33
CA GLY A 208 -18.64 4.44 -7.16
C GLY A 208 -20.18 4.34 -7.14
N GLY A 209 -20.74 4.36 -5.95
CA GLY A 209 -22.18 4.20 -5.73
C GLY A 209 -22.94 5.49 -5.40
N GLY A 210 -22.34 6.65 -5.66
CA GLY A 210 -22.94 7.94 -5.32
C GLY A 210 -22.85 8.26 -3.82
N HIS A 211 -23.74 9.12 -3.33
CA HIS A 211 -23.86 9.46 -1.92
C HIS A 211 -24.54 8.39 -1.04
N GLY A 212 -24.96 7.31 -1.66
CA GLY A 212 -25.63 6.20 -0.96
C GLY A 212 -24.65 5.18 -0.36
N VAL A 213 -25.20 4.04 0.02
CA VAL A 213 -24.46 2.93 0.65
C VAL A 213 -23.67 2.04 -0.31
N ALA A 214 -23.65 2.34 -1.59
CA ALA A 214 -23.14 1.44 -2.61
C ALA A 214 -21.61 1.41 -2.73
N GLY A 215 -20.91 2.18 -1.94
CA GLY A 215 -19.48 2.06 -1.79
C GLY A 215 -18.65 3.12 -2.50
N SER A 216 -17.47 3.33 -1.95
CA SER A 216 -16.48 4.29 -2.44
C SER A 216 -15.08 3.93 -1.94
N ALA A 217 -14.08 4.63 -2.47
CA ALA A 217 -12.76 4.69 -1.90
C ALA A 217 -12.41 6.14 -1.56
N ASN A 218 -11.74 6.32 -0.43
CA ASN A 218 -11.19 7.57 0.03
C ASN A 218 -9.67 7.43 0.14
N LEU A 219 -8.94 8.35 -0.47
CA LEU A 219 -7.48 8.34 -0.56
C LEU A 219 -6.95 9.61 0.13
N SER A 220 -6.47 9.46 1.36
CA SER A 220 -5.93 10.58 2.13
C SER A 220 -4.39 10.65 2.01
N THR A 221 -3.66 10.82 3.10
CA THR A 221 -2.19 10.98 3.08
C THR A 221 -1.48 9.88 2.32
N VAL A 222 -0.55 10.27 1.45
CA VAL A 222 0.28 9.37 0.62
C VAL A 222 1.74 9.60 0.92
N GLU A 223 2.50 8.53 1.15
CA GLU A 223 3.95 8.55 1.34
C GLU A 223 4.62 7.50 0.45
N LEU A 224 5.60 7.91 -0.34
CA LEU A 224 6.42 6.99 -1.13
C LEU A 224 7.83 6.91 -0.57
N PHE A 225 8.25 5.70 -0.21
CA PHE A 225 9.62 5.38 0.19
C PHE A 225 10.29 4.61 -0.94
N ALA A 226 11.24 5.25 -1.60
CA ALA A 226 11.92 4.74 -2.79
C ALA A 226 13.25 5.47 -3.01
N ARG A 227 13.97 5.14 -4.07
CA ARG A 227 15.10 5.94 -4.56
C ARG A 227 14.62 6.80 -5.72
N THR A 228 15.14 8.01 -5.83
CA THR A 228 14.91 8.86 -7.01
C THR A 228 15.91 8.53 -8.11
N VAL A 229 15.46 8.60 -9.37
CA VAL A 229 16.27 8.40 -10.58
C VAL A 229 16.07 9.62 -11.48
N PRO A 230 17.12 10.32 -11.91
CA PRO A 230 16.98 11.49 -12.79
C PRO A 230 16.20 11.17 -14.07
N ARG A 231 15.39 12.15 -14.54
CA ARG A 231 14.69 12.08 -15.83
C ARG A 231 15.63 12.32 -16.98
#